data_14ed9aa338734dd8a9c6aced4b9be0dc
#
_entry.id   14ed9aa338734dd8a9c6aced4b9be0dc
#
_cell.length_a   1.000
_cell.length_b   1.000
_cell.length_c   1.000
_cell.angle_alpha   90.00
_cell.angle_beta   90.00
_cell.angle_gamma   90.00
#
_symmetry.space_group_name_H-M   'P 1'
#
loop_
_entity.id
_entity.type
_entity.pdbx_description
1 polymer ?
#
loop_
_entity_poly.entity_id
_entity_poly.type
_entity_poly.pdbx_seq_one_letter_code
_entity_poly.pdbx_strand_id
1 'polypeptide(L)'
;MPEDSLWKSVLFHHVEPGNQGLNLGSQSWWQEPLSNELFHQPKGHFNRLSHGLQGASSVPLRTYSDQPIDADVTVIGSGPGGYVAAIKAAQLGFKTVCIEKNETLGGTCLNVGCIPSKALLNNSHYYHLAHGKDFASRGIEIPEVRLNLEKMMEQKRSAVKALTGGIAHLFKQNKVVHVNGFGKITGKNQVTATTADGSTQVIGTKNILIATGSEVTPFPGITIDEDTIVSSTGALSLKKVPEKLVVIGAGVIGVELGSVWQRLGADVTAVEFLGHVGGIGIDMEISKNFQRILQKQGFKFKLNTKVTGATKKSDGKIDVSVEAASGGKAEVITCDVLLVCIGRRPFTQNLGLEELGIELDPKGRIPVNTRFQTKIPNIFAIGDVVAGPMLAHKAEDEGIICVEGMAGGAVHIDYNCVPSVIYTHPEVAWVGKSEEQLKEEGAGEMVNEAALALEYGASCEDVARVCHAHPTLSEAFREANLAASFGKPINF
;
A
#
# COMPACT_ATOMS: atom_id res chain seq x y z
N MET A 1 -18.05 37.95 22.28
CA MET A 1 -17.77 37.11 23.45
C MET A 1 -17.45 35.77 22.91
N PRO A 2 -16.27 35.18 23.15
CA PRO A 2 -15.66 34.20 22.26
C PRO A 2 -16.01 32.77 22.69
N GLU A 3 -16.47 32.00 21.70
CA GLU A 3 -16.55 30.53 21.71
C GLU A 3 -15.27 29.95 21.10
N ASP A 4 -14.21 29.84 21.87
CA ASP A 4 -12.94 29.27 21.39
C ASP A 4 -12.19 28.57 22.54
N SER A 5 -12.79 27.56 23.18
CA SER A 5 -12.05 26.87 24.26
C SER A 5 -12.37 25.40 24.55
N LEU A 6 -13.05 24.66 23.65
CA LEU A 6 -13.43 23.26 23.98
C LEU A 6 -12.74 22.15 23.19
N TRP A 7 -11.91 22.46 22.17
CA TRP A 7 -11.34 21.43 21.30
C TRP A 7 -9.80 21.28 21.36
N LYS A 8 -9.14 21.88 22.37
CA LYS A 8 -7.66 21.79 22.53
C LYS A 8 -7.17 20.70 23.46
N SER A 9 -8.00 19.83 24.01
CA SER A 9 -7.58 18.89 25.06
C SER A 9 -7.41 17.43 24.63
N VAL A 10 -7.50 17.07 23.35
CA VAL A 10 -7.39 15.66 22.93
C VAL A 10 -6.06 15.32 22.24
N LEU A 11 -5.20 16.28 21.93
CA LEU A 11 -4.04 16.00 21.08
C LEU A 11 -2.65 16.37 21.63
N PHE A 12 -2.45 16.74 22.88
CA PHE A 12 -1.09 16.81 23.47
C PHE A 12 -1.14 16.73 25.00
N HIS A 13 -0.99 15.54 25.56
CA HIS A 13 -0.49 15.41 26.91
C HIS A 13 1.03 15.58 26.88
N HIS A 14 1.49 16.77 27.25
CA HIS A 14 2.85 16.99 27.71
C HIS A 14 3.00 16.28 29.05
N VAL A 15 3.84 15.25 29.11
CA VAL A 15 4.29 14.64 30.34
C VAL A 15 5.53 15.40 30.76
N GLU A 16 5.41 16.21 31.83
CA GLU A 16 6.58 16.72 32.56
C GLU A 16 7.29 15.57 33.32
N PRO A 17 8.61 15.61 33.50
CA PRO A 17 9.35 14.50 34.05
C PRO A 17 9.26 14.49 35.58
N GLY A 18 8.40 13.64 36.13
CA GLY A 18 8.36 13.23 37.52
C GLY A 18 8.94 11.83 37.71
N ASN A 19 10.07 11.76 38.37
CA ASN A 19 10.91 10.65 38.73
C ASN A 19 10.16 9.45 39.33
N GLN A 20 10.08 8.31 38.65
CA GLN A 20 10.25 6.95 39.23
C GLN A 20 10.17 5.90 38.08
N GLY A 21 11.18 5.03 38.04
CA GLY A 21 11.48 4.16 36.94
C GLY A 21 10.48 3.04 36.72
N LEU A 22 10.13 2.86 35.45
CA LEU A 22 9.82 1.56 34.82
C LEU A 22 10.29 1.64 33.39
N ASN A 23 11.29 0.83 33.11
CA ASN A 23 12.00 0.72 31.84
C ASN A 23 11.13 -0.06 30.85
N LEU A 24 10.41 0.64 29.99
CA LEU A 24 9.80 0.05 28.79
C LEU A 24 10.45 0.73 27.59
N GLY A 25 11.41 0.02 27.00
CA GLY A 25 12.13 0.48 25.82
C GLY A 25 11.20 0.65 24.62
N SER A 26 10.96 1.89 24.23
CA SER A 26 10.41 2.23 22.92
C SER A 26 11.55 2.17 21.90
N GLN A 27 11.72 1.06 21.24
CA GLN A 27 12.56 0.98 20.05
C GLN A 27 11.75 1.41 18.83
N SER A 28 12.02 2.61 18.32
CA SER A 28 11.59 3.05 17.01
C SER A 28 12.39 2.28 15.96
N TRP A 29 11.74 1.46 15.14
CA TRP A 29 12.34 0.56 14.15
C TRP A 29 12.97 1.26 12.93
N TRP A 30 13.08 2.59 12.92
CA TRP A 30 13.47 3.33 11.71
C TRP A 30 14.66 4.32 11.91
N GLN A 31 15.37 4.32 13.02
CA GLN A 31 16.37 5.36 13.31
C GLN A 31 17.81 4.90 13.57
N GLU A 32 18.21 3.68 13.26
CA GLU A 32 19.66 3.39 13.27
C GLU A 32 20.15 2.78 11.98
N PRO A 33 21.26 3.27 11.40
CA PRO A 33 21.95 2.57 10.33
C PRO A 33 22.56 1.29 10.92
N LEU A 34 22.31 0.15 10.28
CA LEU A 34 22.90 -1.14 10.59
C LEU A 34 24.42 -0.99 10.74
N SER A 35 24.90 -0.94 11.97
CA SER A 35 26.32 -1.03 12.29
C SER A 35 26.82 -2.43 11.94
N ASN A 36 28.01 -2.49 11.32
CA ASN A 36 28.71 -3.67 10.82
C ASN A 36 29.28 -4.61 11.93
N GLU A 37 28.55 -4.87 13.00
CA GLU A 37 29.06 -5.69 14.12
C GLU A 37 28.19 -6.92 14.43
N LEU A 38 28.01 -7.81 13.47
CA LEU A 38 27.49 -9.16 13.75
C LEU A 38 28.06 -10.22 12.82
N PHE A 39 29.39 -10.23 12.61
CA PHE A 39 30.10 -11.41 12.08
C PHE A 39 31.51 -11.51 12.68
N HIS A 40 31.58 -11.96 13.91
CA HIS A 40 32.81 -12.58 14.43
C HIS A 40 32.67 -14.09 14.30
N GLN A 41 33.31 -14.65 13.29
CA GLN A 41 33.66 -16.07 13.22
C GLN A 41 35.15 -16.25 13.55
N PRO A 42 35.54 -17.34 14.24
CA PRO A 42 36.89 -17.56 14.69
C PRO A 42 37.81 -17.92 13.52
N LYS A 43 39.02 -17.36 13.56
CA LYS A 43 40.09 -17.60 12.60
C LYS A 43 40.61 -19.04 12.70
N GLY A 44 40.30 -19.88 11.71
CA GLY A 44 41.00 -21.12 11.46
C GLY A 44 42.00 -20.93 10.27
N HIS A 45 43.26 -21.21 10.51
CA HIS A 45 44.31 -21.21 9.51
C HIS A 45 44.00 -22.25 8.43
N PHE A 46 44.03 -21.87 7.16
CA PHE A 46 44.25 -22.80 6.06
C PHE A 46 45.22 -22.20 5.03
N ASN A 47 46.20 -23.00 4.70
CA ASN A 47 47.30 -22.74 3.80
C ASN A 47 46.86 -22.50 2.33
N ARG A 48 47.60 -21.62 1.67
CA ARG A 48 47.60 -21.42 0.22
C ARG A 48 47.90 -22.70 -0.52
N LEU A 49 47.07 -23.04 -1.51
CA LEU A 49 47.50 -23.71 -2.74
C LEU A 49 46.80 -23.01 -3.92
N SER A 50 47.64 -22.37 -4.72
CA SER A 50 47.27 -21.74 -5.99
C SER A 50 47.13 -22.83 -7.05
N HIS A 51 45.94 -22.93 -7.68
CA HIS A 51 45.84 -23.43 -9.05
C HIS A 51 44.63 -22.74 -9.71
N GLY A 52 44.90 -22.08 -10.82
CA GLY A 52 43.88 -21.42 -11.63
C GLY A 52 43.00 -22.44 -12.34
N LEU A 53 41.71 -22.07 -12.45
CA LEU A 53 40.84 -22.54 -13.49
C LEU A 53 39.76 -21.47 -13.71
N GLN A 54 39.76 -20.87 -14.88
CA GLN A 54 38.64 -20.15 -15.45
C GLN A 54 37.47 -21.13 -15.57
N GLY A 55 36.39 -20.83 -14.91
CA GLY A 55 35.13 -21.54 -15.03
C GLY A 55 34.01 -20.55 -14.82
N ALA A 56 33.39 -20.11 -15.90
CA ALA A 56 32.10 -19.41 -15.85
C ALA A 56 31.10 -20.30 -15.12
N SER A 57 30.74 -19.91 -13.90
CA SER A 57 29.66 -20.56 -13.15
C SER A 57 28.33 -20.13 -13.78
N SER A 58 27.87 -20.90 -14.74
CA SER A 58 26.49 -20.90 -15.18
C SER A 58 25.65 -21.35 -13.99
N VAL A 59 24.86 -20.42 -13.43
CA VAL A 59 23.74 -20.76 -12.53
C VAL A 59 22.85 -21.72 -13.32
N PRO A 60 22.58 -22.94 -12.83
CA PRO A 60 21.69 -23.84 -13.55
C PRO A 60 20.30 -23.20 -13.61
N LEU A 61 19.88 -22.78 -14.78
CA LEU A 61 18.47 -22.59 -15.11
C LEU A 61 17.80 -23.92 -14.77
N ARG A 62 16.92 -23.92 -13.77
CA ARG A 62 16.04 -25.07 -13.51
C ARG A 62 15.22 -25.27 -14.79
N THR A 63 15.55 -26.29 -15.55
CA THR A 63 14.69 -26.82 -16.61
C THR A 63 13.34 -27.14 -15.97
N TYR A 64 12.26 -26.57 -16.49
CA TYR A 64 10.91 -26.96 -16.12
C TYR A 64 10.79 -28.48 -16.25
N SER A 65 10.28 -29.10 -15.20
CA SER A 65 10.06 -30.54 -15.16
C SER A 65 8.75 -30.83 -15.90
N ASP A 66 8.75 -31.82 -16.81
CA ASP A 66 7.53 -32.36 -17.40
C ASP A 66 6.58 -33.01 -16.38
N GLN A 67 7.01 -33.15 -15.12
CA GLN A 67 6.21 -33.70 -14.04
C GLN A 67 5.40 -32.58 -13.35
N PRO A 68 4.09 -32.79 -13.13
CA PRO A 68 3.27 -31.87 -12.34
C PRO A 68 3.83 -31.67 -10.93
N ILE A 69 3.81 -30.44 -10.46
CA ILE A 69 4.09 -30.13 -9.05
C ILE A 69 2.82 -30.41 -8.24
N ASP A 70 2.93 -31.14 -7.12
CA ASP A 70 1.82 -31.37 -6.19
C ASP A 70 1.94 -30.43 -4.97
N ALA A 71 0.88 -29.68 -4.68
CA ALA A 71 0.81 -28.69 -3.62
C ALA A 71 -0.47 -28.81 -2.77
N ASP A 72 -0.40 -28.38 -1.52
CA ASP A 72 -1.60 -28.17 -0.68
C ASP A 72 -2.21 -26.79 -0.95
N VAL A 73 -1.35 -25.77 -1.15
CA VAL A 73 -1.74 -24.39 -1.43
C VAL A 73 -0.90 -23.83 -2.57
N THR A 74 -1.55 -23.33 -3.60
CA THR A 74 -0.91 -22.56 -4.68
C THR A 74 -1.35 -21.11 -4.62
N VAL A 75 -0.40 -20.22 -4.42
CA VAL A 75 -0.60 -18.76 -4.38
C VAL A 75 -0.24 -18.16 -5.74
N ILE A 76 -1.15 -17.40 -6.34
CA ILE A 76 -0.94 -16.69 -7.62
C ILE A 76 -0.67 -15.21 -7.33
N GLY A 77 0.57 -14.78 -7.53
CA GLY A 77 1.07 -13.45 -7.19
C GLY A 77 1.89 -13.43 -5.91
N SER A 78 3.04 -12.75 -5.94
CA SER A 78 3.97 -12.62 -4.80
C SER A 78 4.01 -11.21 -4.22
N GLY A 79 2.93 -10.42 -4.37
CA GLY A 79 2.76 -9.15 -3.66
C GLY A 79 2.65 -9.36 -2.14
N PRO A 80 2.44 -8.28 -1.34
CA PRO A 80 2.38 -8.38 0.13
C PRO A 80 1.46 -9.48 0.63
N GLY A 81 0.22 -9.53 0.20
CA GLY A 81 -0.69 -10.63 0.58
C GLY A 81 -0.20 -12.00 0.13
N GLY A 82 0.36 -12.09 -1.09
CA GLY A 82 0.78 -13.38 -1.65
C GLY A 82 2.02 -13.97 -0.97
N TYR A 83 3.10 -13.18 -0.76
CA TYR A 83 4.29 -13.71 -0.12
C TYR A 83 4.06 -14.01 1.37
N VAL A 84 3.28 -13.18 2.07
CA VAL A 84 2.91 -13.44 3.47
C VAL A 84 2.08 -14.70 3.59
N ALA A 85 1.03 -14.85 2.75
CA ALA A 85 0.20 -16.03 2.72
C ALA A 85 1.02 -17.30 2.40
N ALA A 86 1.93 -17.25 1.42
CA ALA A 86 2.77 -18.39 1.06
C ALA A 86 3.71 -18.81 2.19
N ILE A 87 4.34 -17.86 2.87
CA ILE A 87 5.20 -18.13 4.03
C ILE A 87 4.37 -18.72 5.17
N LYS A 88 3.22 -18.10 5.49
CA LYS A 88 2.34 -18.58 6.55
C LYS A 88 1.80 -19.99 6.27
N ALA A 89 1.40 -20.28 5.04
CA ALA A 89 0.96 -21.62 4.63
C ALA A 89 2.07 -22.68 4.87
N ALA A 90 3.28 -22.36 4.45
CA ALA A 90 4.44 -23.25 4.66
C ALA A 90 4.76 -23.44 6.16
N GLN A 91 4.64 -22.40 6.98
CA GLN A 91 4.82 -22.49 8.44
C GLN A 91 3.76 -23.35 9.11
N LEU A 92 2.54 -23.40 8.56
CA LEU A 92 1.48 -24.31 9.02
C LEU A 92 1.61 -25.74 8.47
N GLY A 93 2.69 -26.03 7.73
CA GLY A 93 3.01 -27.38 7.23
C GLY A 93 2.42 -27.71 5.86
N PHE A 94 1.79 -26.76 5.17
CA PHE A 94 1.29 -26.97 3.82
C PHE A 94 2.44 -27.01 2.79
N LYS A 95 2.39 -27.93 1.84
CA LYS A 95 3.23 -27.88 0.64
C LYS A 95 2.79 -26.68 -0.20
N THR A 96 3.60 -25.64 -0.23
CA THR A 96 3.22 -24.35 -0.79
C THR A 96 3.99 -24.01 -2.05
N VAL A 97 3.26 -23.61 -3.09
CA VAL A 97 3.80 -23.06 -4.35
C VAL A 97 3.35 -21.60 -4.45
N CYS A 98 4.26 -20.70 -4.80
CA CYS A 98 3.95 -19.33 -5.18
C CYS A 98 4.37 -19.08 -6.63
N ILE A 99 3.42 -18.59 -7.44
CA ILE A 99 3.64 -18.27 -8.86
C ILE A 99 3.76 -16.75 -8.99
N GLU A 100 4.85 -16.27 -9.60
CA GLU A 100 5.06 -14.83 -9.89
C GLU A 100 5.47 -14.63 -11.35
N LYS A 101 4.78 -13.70 -12.02
CA LYS A 101 5.04 -13.41 -13.43
C LYS A 101 6.30 -12.58 -13.67
N ASN A 102 6.70 -11.78 -12.68
CA ASN A 102 7.89 -10.95 -12.77
C ASN A 102 9.13 -11.72 -12.28
N GLU A 103 10.30 -11.24 -12.67
CA GLU A 103 11.59 -11.86 -12.25
C GLU A 103 11.84 -11.75 -10.74
N THR A 104 11.27 -10.72 -10.10
CA THR A 104 11.48 -10.44 -8.68
C THR A 104 10.19 -10.59 -7.88
N LEU A 105 10.31 -11.15 -6.69
CA LEU A 105 9.21 -11.27 -5.72
C LEU A 105 8.86 -9.92 -5.08
N GLY A 106 7.72 -9.85 -4.38
CA GLY A 106 7.30 -8.67 -3.61
C GLY A 106 6.26 -7.80 -4.31
N GLY A 107 5.87 -8.13 -5.55
CA GLY A 107 4.82 -7.45 -6.31
C GLY A 107 5.04 -5.94 -6.48
N THR A 108 3.96 -5.21 -6.69
CA THR A 108 3.99 -3.74 -6.87
C THR A 108 4.63 -3.03 -5.68
N CYS A 109 4.26 -3.38 -4.46
CA CYS A 109 4.69 -2.67 -3.26
C CYS A 109 6.22 -2.61 -3.13
N LEU A 110 6.90 -3.74 -3.25
CA LEU A 110 8.35 -3.79 -3.07
C LEU A 110 9.11 -3.26 -4.29
N ASN A 111 8.61 -3.49 -5.49
CA ASN A 111 9.36 -3.21 -6.72
C ASN A 111 9.11 -1.81 -7.29
N VAL A 112 7.83 -1.37 -7.37
CA VAL A 112 7.42 -0.14 -8.08
C VAL A 112 6.33 0.63 -7.34
N GLY A 113 6.23 0.48 -6.03
CA GLY A 113 5.22 1.12 -5.19
C GLY A 113 5.79 1.62 -3.87
N CYS A 114 5.39 0.98 -2.76
CA CYS A 114 5.65 1.44 -1.39
C CYS A 114 7.13 1.68 -1.10
N ILE A 115 7.97 0.68 -1.34
CA ILE A 115 9.39 0.76 -0.96
C ILE A 115 10.15 1.83 -1.73
N PRO A 116 10.15 1.85 -3.08
CA PRO A 116 10.86 2.90 -3.80
C PRO A 116 10.27 4.29 -3.56
N SER A 117 8.96 4.44 -3.33
CA SER A 117 8.39 5.75 -3.01
C SER A 117 8.82 6.26 -1.64
N LYS A 118 8.83 5.41 -0.61
CA LYS A 118 9.29 5.77 0.74
C LYS A 118 10.79 6.10 0.77
N ALA A 119 11.60 5.36 0.00
CA ALA A 119 13.02 5.69 -0.18
C ALA A 119 13.20 7.11 -0.78
N LEU A 120 12.45 7.44 -1.83
CA LEU A 120 12.52 8.77 -2.43
C LEU A 120 11.92 9.86 -1.54
N LEU A 121 10.80 9.61 -0.86
CA LEU A 121 10.19 10.53 0.10
C LEU A 121 11.18 10.91 1.20
N ASN A 122 11.84 9.91 1.80
CA ASN A 122 12.83 10.13 2.84
C ASN A 122 14.05 10.90 2.33
N ASN A 123 14.63 10.47 1.20
CA ASN A 123 15.81 11.12 0.63
C ASN A 123 15.52 12.56 0.16
N SER A 124 14.36 12.80 -0.47
CA SER A 124 13.95 14.15 -0.87
C SER A 124 13.68 15.05 0.34
N HIS A 125 13.23 14.48 1.45
CA HIS A 125 13.05 15.20 2.70
C HIS A 125 14.39 15.67 3.29
N TYR A 126 15.39 14.77 3.36
CA TYR A 126 16.74 15.18 3.78
C TYR A 126 17.33 16.28 2.89
N TYR A 127 17.18 16.16 1.58
CA TYR A 127 17.61 17.21 0.66
C TYR A 127 16.89 18.53 0.93
N HIS A 128 15.58 18.52 1.13
CA HIS A 128 14.78 19.69 1.43
C HIS A 128 15.19 20.35 2.75
N LEU A 129 15.40 19.58 3.82
CA LEU A 129 15.88 20.09 5.11
C LEU A 129 17.27 20.73 4.98
N ALA A 130 18.18 20.06 4.29
CA ALA A 130 19.56 20.54 4.12
C ALA A 130 19.62 21.83 3.28
N HIS A 131 18.69 21.99 2.33
CA HIS A 131 18.60 23.17 1.45
C HIS A 131 17.80 24.32 2.08
N GLY A 132 16.99 24.02 3.07
CA GLY A 132 16.13 24.96 3.78
C GLY A 132 16.87 25.79 4.82
N LYS A 133 16.13 26.69 5.48
CA LYS A 133 16.65 27.55 6.54
C LYS A 133 16.63 26.88 7.92
N ASP A 134 16.05 25.68 8.06
CA ASP A 134 15.83 25.05 9.34
C ASP A 134 17.13 24.70 10.06
N PHE A 135 18.13 24.19 9.34
CA PHE A 135 19.43 23.88 9.91
C PHE A 135 20.17 25.14 10.40
N ALA A 136 20.17 26.19 9.58
CA ALA A 136 20.79 27.45 9.95
C ALA A 136 20.13 28.07 11.19
N SER A 137 18.80 28.01 11.30
CA SER A 137 18.07 28.49 12.48
C SER A 137 18.38 27.72 13.76
N ARG A 138 18.91 26.49 13.63
CA ARG A 138 19.35 25.61 14.73
C ARG A 138 20.86 25.67 14.99
N GLY A 139 21.57 26.57 14.33
CA GLY A 139 23.03 26.70 14.44
C GLY A 139 23.82 25.67 13.65
N ILE A 140 23.19 24.99 12.67
CA ILE A 140 23.87 24.04 11.78
C ILE A 140 24.07 24.72 10.43
N GLU A 141 25.30 25.04 10.11
CA GLU A 141 25.67 25.69 8.83
C GLU A 141 26.08 24.64 7.80
N ILE A 142 25.42 24.65 6.65
CA ILE A 142 25.74 23.79 5.52
C ILE A 142 26.12 24.72 4.36
N PRO A 143 27.42 24.83 4.00
CA PRO A 143 27.90 25.81 3.02
C PRO A 143 27.31 25.59 1.60
N GLU A 144 27.12 24.33 1.23
CA GLU A 144 26.57 23.97 -0.10
C GLU A 144 25.87 22.62 -0.06
N VAL A 145 24.70 22.55 -0.69
CA VAL A 145 23.95 21.31 -0.87
C VAL A 145 23.72 21.10 -2.37
N ARG A 146 24.15 19.96 -2.90
CA ARG A 146 23.95 19.58 -4.30
C ARG A 146 23.20 18.27 -4.41
N LEU A 147 22.18 18.23 -5.29
CA LEU A 147 21.49 17.00 -5.62
C LEU A 147 22.35 16.13 -6.55
N ASN A 148 22.61 14.89 -6.16
CA ASN A 148 23.06 13.83 -7.05
C ASN A 148 21.91 12.84 -7.25
N LEU A 149 21.09 13.08 -8.27
CA LEU A 149 19.90 12.26 -8.54
C LEU A 149 20.26 10.81 -8.85
N GLU A 150 21.38 10.56 -9.55
CA GLU A 150 21.82 9.20 -9.88
C GLU A 150 22.11 8.39 -8.61
N LYS A 151 22.83 8.97 -7.66
CA LYS A 151 23.10 8.35 -6.35
C LYS A 151 21.83 8.12 -5.55
N MET A 152 20.89 9.06 -5.57
CA MET A 152 19.59 8.89 -4.91
C MET A 152 18.81 7.73 -5.52
N MET A 153 18.79 7.62 -6.85
CA MET A 153 18.16 6.50 -7.55
C MET A 153 18.87 5.16 -7.33
N GLU A 154 20.20 5.17 -7.18
CA GLU A 154 20.97 3.99 -6.81
C GLU A 154 20.62 3.48 -5.41
N GLN A 155 20.52 4.38 -4.42
CA GLN A 155 20.11 4.05 -3.06
C GLN A 155 18.69 3.46 -3.05
N LYS A 156 17.74 4.06 -3.78
CA LYS A 156 16.40 3.51 -3.96
C LYS A 156 16.42 2.09 -4.53
N ARG A 157 17.20 1.85 -5.62
CA ARG A 157 17.33 0.52 -6.23
C ARG A 157 17.96 -0.50 -5.26
N SER A 158 18.91 -0.05 -4.45
CA SER A 158 19.54 -0.91 -3.45
C SER A 158 18.57 -1.33 -2.36
N ALA A 159 17.70 -0.43 -1.90
CA ALA A 159 16.65 -0.75 -0.94
C ALA A 159 15.65 -1.78 -1.52
N VAL A 160 15.20 -1.58 -2.76
CA VAL A 160 14.31 -2.53 -3.46
C VAL A 160 14.99 -3.91 -3.57
N LYS A 161 16.24 -3.96 -4.03
CA LYS A 161 17.00 -5.21 -4.19
C LYS A 161 17.18 -5.96 -2.87
N ALA A 162 17.47 -5.24 -1.78
CA ALA A 162 17.63 -5.85 -0.46
C ALA A 162 16.34 -6.51 0.01
N LEU A 163 15.19 -5.81 -0.11
CA LEU A 163 13.91 -6.32 0.38
C LEU A 163 13.35 -7.44 -0.52
N THR A 164 13.43 -7.31 -1.84
CA THR A 164 13.00 -8.39 -2.75
C THR A 164 13.86 -9.64 -2.58
N GLY A 165 15.19 -9.47 -2.37
CA GLY A 165 16.09 -10.56 -2.02
C GLY A 165 15.78 -11.21 -0.67
N GLY A 166 15.31 -10.40 0.30
CA GLY A 166 14.82 -10.87 1.60
C GLY A 166 13.63 -11.82 1.45
N ILE A 167 12.65 -11.50 0.59
CA ILE A 167 11.50 -12.38 0.34
C ILE A 167 11.97 -13.72 -0.28
N ALA A 168 12.88 -13.67 -1.25
CA ALA A 168 13.43 -14.90 -1.84
C ALA A 168 14.16 -15.77 -0.81
N HIS A 169 14.87 -15.16 0.14
CA HIS A 169 15.50 -15.85 1.25
C HIS A 169 14.45 -16.51 2.17
N LEU A 170 13.38 -15.78 2.54
CA LEU A 170 12.28 -16.28 3.37
C LEU A 170 11.55 -17.45 2.69
N PHE A 171 11.33 -17.39 1.39
CA PHE A 171 10.76 -18.51 0.62
C PHE A 171 11.64 -19.76 0.73
N LYS A 172 12.95 -19.60 0.52
CA LYS A 172 13.91 -20.71 0.66
C LYS A 172 13.90 -21.29 2.08
N GLN A 173 13.92 -20.42 3.11
CA GLN A 173 13.92 -20.83 4.51
C GLN A 173 12.66 -21.62 4.88
N ASN A 174 11.50 -21.18 4.41
CA ASN A 174 10.21 -21.82 4.67
C ASN A 174 9.85 -22.92 3.64
N LYS A 175 10.76 -23.24 2.70
CA LYS A 175 10.57 -24.28 1.66
C LYS A 175 9.36 -23.98 0.72
N VAL A 176 9.02 -22.71 0.53
CA VAL A 176 8.05 -22.31 -0.50
C VAL A 176 8.66 -22.53 -1.87
N VAL A 177 7.98 -23.25 -2.74
CA VAL A 177 8.40 -23.46 -4.13
C VAL A 177 8.01 -22.22 -4.93
N HIS A 178 8.98 -21.50 -5.47
CA HIS A 178 8.74 -20.37 -6.37
C HIS A 178 8.73 -20.84 -7.80
N VAL A 179 7.66 -20.51 -8.54
CA VAL A 179 7.53 -20.75 -9.98
C VAL A 179 7.41 -19.38 -10.67
N ASN A 180 8.37 -19.07 -11.55
CA ASN A 180 8.30 -17.85 -12.34
C ASN A 180 7.41 -18.09 -13.57
N GLY A 181 6.38 -17.30 -13.74
CA GLY A 181 5.44 -17.41 -14.85
C GLY A 181 4.09 -16.77 -14.54
N PHE A 182 3.27 -16.66 -15.56
CA PHE A 182 1.88 -16.20 -15.44
C PHE A 182 0.99 -17.37 -15.02
N GLY A 183 0.40 -17.28 -13.82
CA GLY A 183 -0.49 -18.30 -13.28
C GLY A 183 -1.91 -18.16 -13.81
N LYS A 184 -2.43 -19.21 -14.48
CA LYS A 184 -3.85 -19.33 -14.89
C LYS A 184 -4.46 -20.54 -14.20
N ILE A 185 -5.66 -20.40 -13.65
CA ILE A 185 -6.43 -21.51 -13.10
C ILE A 185 -7.03 -22.28 -14.26
N THR A 186 -6.60 -23.52 -14.44
CA THR A 186 -7.00 -24.38 -15.54
C THR A 186 -7.96 -25.50 -15.10
N GLY A 187 -8.28 -25.53 -13.82
CA GLY A 187 -9.26 -26.47 -13.23
C GLY A 187 -9.46 -26.16 -11.74
N LYS A 188 -10.47 -26.76 -11.12
CA LYS A 188 -10.79 -26.55 -9.70
C LYS A 188 -9.61 -26.85 -8.76
N ASN A 189 -8.72 -27.76 -9.15
CA ASN A 189 -7.55 -28.18 -8.38
C ASN A 189 -6.26 -28.08 -9.23
N GLN A 190 -6.23 -27.20 -10.22
CA GLN A 190 -5.10 -27.10 -11.14
C GLN A 190 -4.82 -25.65 -11.52
N VAL A 191 -3.55 -25.29 -11.48
CA VAL A 191 -3.03 -24.03 -11.97
C VAL A 191 -1.91 -24.32 -12.97
N THR A 192 -1.91 -23.60 -14.09
CA THR A 192 -0.83 -23.67 -15.07
C THR A 192 -0.05 -22.36 -15.04
N ALA A 193 1.24 -22.42 -14.78
CA ALA A 193 2.15 -21.30 -14.90
C ALA A 193 2.79 -21.30 -16.30
N THR A 194 2.71 -20.16 -17.01
CA THR A 194 3.32 -19.97 -18.33
C THR A 194 4.46 -18.94 -18.20
N THR A 195 5.66 -19.33 -18.60
CA THR A 195 6.84 -18.47 -18.59
C THR A 195 6.87 -17.52 -19.79
N ALA A 196 7.80 -16.58 -19.78
CA ALA A 196 7.97 -15.61 -20.86
C ALA A 196 8.37 -16.27 -22.21
N ASP A 197 9.06 -17.42 -22.18
CA ASP A 197 9.42 -18.20 -23.37
C ASP A 197 8.32 -19.13 -23.87
N GLY A 198 7.16 -19.13 -23.21
CA GLY A 198 6.00 -19.96 -23.54
C GLY A 198 6.01 -21.37 -22.93
N SER A 199 7.04 -21.74 -22.17
CA SER A 199 7.04 -23.00 -21.42
C SER A 199 5.94 -23.02 -20.37
N THR A 200 5.40 -24.19 -20.07
CA THR A 200 4.32 -24.32 -19.09
C THR A 200 4.68 -25.29 -17.97
N GLN A 201 4.30 -24.95 -16.75
CA GLN A 201 4.38 -25.82 -15.59
C GLN A 201 2.97 -26.04 -15.03
N VAL A 202 2.54 -27.26 -14.96
CA VAL A 202 1.25 -27.66 -14.34
C VAL A 202 1.46 -27.89 -12.84
N ILE A 203 0.60 -27.32 -12.02
CA ILE A 203 0.57 -27.48 -10.56
C ILE A 203 -0.78 -28.06 -10.17
N GLY A 204 -0.78 -29.27 -9.63
CA GLY A 204 -1.93 -29.86 -8.93
C GLY A 204 -2.00 -29.32 -7.52
N THR A 205 -3.15 -28.87 -7.05
CA THR A 205 -3.24 -28.21 -5.75
C THR A 205 -4.58 -28.44 -5.07
N LYS A 206 -4.59 -28.52 -3.73
CA LYS A 206 -5.84 -28.63 -2.97
C LYS A 206 -6.57 -27.31 -2.87
N ASN A 207 -5.84 -26.23 -2.62
CA ASN A 207 -6.37 -24.87 -2.49
C ASN A 207 -5.63 -23.91 -3.42
N ILE A 208 -6.35 -22.95 -3.99
CA ILE A 208 -5.82 -21.89 -4.84
C ILE A 208 -6.09 -20.55 -4.15
N LEU A 209 -5.07 -19.74 -3.99
CA LEU A 209 -5.16 -18.38 -3.44
C LEU A 209 -4.77 -17.36 -4.50
N ILE A 210 -5.71 -16.51 -4.90
CA ILE A 210 -5.50 -15.43 -5.86
C ILE A 210 -5.06 -14.19 -5.09
N ALA A 211 -3.82 -13.74 -5.32
CA ALA A 211 -3.20 -12.55 -4.71
C ALA A 211 -2.52 -11.68 -5.78
N THR A 212 -3.14 -11.54 -6.93
CA THR A 212 -2.58 -10.89 -8.12
C THR A 212 -2.54 -9.37 -8.04
N GLY A 213 -3.15 -8.79 -7.01
CA GLY A 213 -3.03 -7.37 -6.69
C GLY A 213 -3.78 -6.47 -7.69
N SER A 214 -3.17 -5.35 -8.01
CA SER A 214 -3.77 -4.31 -8.84
C SER A 214 -2.78 -3.74 -9.86
N GLU A 215 -3.32 -3.03 -10.82
CA GLU A 215 -2.58 -2.26 -11.83
C GLU A 215 -3.05 -0.80 -11.86
N VAL A 216 -2.29 0.06 -12.50
CA VAL A 216 -2.65 1.47 -12.67
C VAL A 216 -3.94 1.57 -13.49
N THR A 217 -4.86 2.42 -13.06
CA THR A 217 -6.05 2.75 -13.85
C THR A 217 -5.65 3.62 -15.02
N PRO A 218 -5.87 3.17 -16.29
CA PRO A 218 -5.57 3.98 -17.45
C PRO A 218 -6.51 5.19 -17.54
N PHE A 219 -5.99 6.33 -17.98
CA PHE A 219 -6.83 7.49 -18.27
C PHE A 219 -7.33 7.40 -19.72
N PRO A 220 -8.65 7.50 -19.97
CA PRO A 220 -9.18 7.45 -21.35
C PRO A 220 -8.57 8.54 -22.23
N GLY A 221 -8.01 8.15 -23.38
CA GLY A 221 -7.42 9.08 -24.34
C GLY A 221 -6.01 9.59 -24.01
N ILE A 222 -5.39 9.13 -22.91
CA ILE A 222 -4.00 9.46 -22.56
C ILE A 222 -3.20 8.15 -22.52
N THR A 223 -2.23 8.00 -23.40
CA THR A 223 -1.34 6.83 -23.43
C THR A 223 -0.15 7.07 -22.52
N ILE A 224 0.02 6.22 -21.52
CA ILE A 224 1.19 6.20 -20.63
C ILE A 224 2.34 5.53 -21.39
N ASP A 225 3.49 6.23 -21.48
CA ASP A 225 4.71 5.74 -22.15
C ASP A 225 5.85 5.47 -21.18
N GLU A 226 5.66 5.78 -19.89
CA GLU A 226 6.61 5.66 -18.80
C GLU A 226 7.93 6.45 -18.98
N ASP A 227 7.94 7.43 -19.87
CA ASP A 227 9.07 8.34 -20.12
C ASP A 227 8.71 9.80 -19.82
N THR A 228 7.65 10.31 -20.44
CA THR A 228 7.15 11.68 -20.25
C THR A 228 5.70 11.73 -19.77
N ILE A 229 4.87 10.80 -20.22
CA ILE A 229 3.55 10.55 -19.64
C ILE A 229 3.67 9.27 -18.83
N VAL A 230 3.76 9.43 -17.53
CA VAL A 230 4.13 8.35 -16.61
C VAL A 230 3.01 7.96 -15.68
N SER A 231 3.00 6.70 -15.29
CA SER A 231 2.30 6.24 -14.10
C SER A 231 3.18 6.44 -12.85
N SER A 232 2.72 5.95 -11.71
CA SER A 232 3.55 5.87 -10.50
C SER A 232 4.86 5.11 -10.73
N THR A 233 4.87 4.12 -11.62
CA THR A 233 6.07 3.33 -11.96
C THR A 233 7.13 4.20 -12.65
N GLY A 234 6.79 4.92 -13.71
CA GLY A 234 7.72 5.81 -14.40
C GLY A 234 8.15 6.98 -13.53
N ALA A 235 7.22 7.55 -12.75
CA ALA A 235 7.53 8.65 -11.83
C ALA A 235 8.57 8.29 -10.76
N LEU A 236 8.67 7.02 -10.38
CA LEU A 236 9.73 6.51 -9.49
C LEU A 236 11.09 6.37 -10.17
N SER A 237 11.17 6.60 -11.49
CA SER A 237 12.37 6.28 -12.29
C SER A 237 12.77 7.37 -13.27
N LEU A 238 12.27 8.62 -13.09
CA LEU A 238 12.66 9.75 -13.93
C LEU A 238 14.18 9.97 -13.91
N LYS A 239 14.74 10.20 -15.07
CA LYS A 239 16.19 10.35 -15.27
C LYS A 239 16.71 11.76 -14.90
N LYS A 240 15.83 12.74 -14.83
CA LYS A 240 16.11 14.12 -14.44
C LYS A 240 14.94 14.69 -13.64
N VAL A 241 15.21 15.71 -12.84
CA VAL A 241 14.15 16.50 -12.20
C VAL A 241 13.44 17.29 -13.31
N PRO A 242 12.11 17.15 -13.50
CA PRO A 242 11.39 17.95 -14.47
C PRO A 242 11.33 19.42 -14.04
N GLU A 243 11.33 20.34 -14.97
CA GLU A 243 11.07 21.77 -14.65
C GLU A 243 9.63 21.93 -14.18
N LYS A 244 8.69 21.32 -14.92
CA LYS A 244 7.26 21.33 -14.60
C LYS A 244 6.68 19.93 -14.62
N LEU A 245 6.05 19.55 -13.53
CA LEU A 245 5.32 18.29 -13.37
C LEU A 245 3.84 18.59 -13.18
N VAL A 246 2.99 18.03 -14.03
CA VAL A 246 1.54 17.99 -13.79
C VAL A 246 1.17 16.62 -13.29
N VAL A 247 0.37 16.57 -12.22
CA VAL A 247 -0.15 15.32 -11.60
C VAL A 247 -1.65 15.27 -11.79
N ILE A 248 -2.18 14.22 -12.41
CA ILE A 248 -3.62 13.97 -12.49
C ILE A 248 -4.02 13.13 -11.29
N GLY A 249 -4.74 13.75 -10.36
CA GLY A 249 -5.18 13.17 -9.08
C GLY A 249 -4.32 13.61 -7.90
N ALA A 250 -4.95 14.18 -6.89
CA ALA A 250 -4.33 14.60 -5.62
C ALA A 250 -4.62 13.59 -4.48
N GLY A 251 -4.82 12.33 -4.81
CA GLY A 251 -4.88 11.22 -3.85
C GLY A 251 -3.50 10.87 -3.31
N VAL A 252 -3.41 9.81 -2.48
CA VAL A 252 -2.20 9.38 -1.75
C VAL A 252 -0.95 9.34 -2.66
N ILE A 253 -1.02 8.61 -3.78
CA ILE A 253 0.14 8.43 -4.69
C ILE A 253 0.54 9.75 -5.34
N GLY A 254 -0.44 10.55 -5.78
CA GLY A 254 -0.19 11.82 -6.46
C GLY A 254 0.49 12.85 -5.55
N VAL A 255 0.05 12.96 -4.30
CA VAL A 255 0.67 13.90 -3.34
C VAL A 255 2.03 13.42 -2.85
N GLU A 256 2.23 12.11 -2.67
CA GLU A 256 3.53 11.56 -2.29
C GLU A 256 4.58 11.80 -3.37
N LEU A 257 4.32 11.35 -4.61
CA LEU A 257 5.27 11.49 -5.70
C LEU A 257 5.44 12.94 -6.14
N GLY A 258 4.35 13.73 -6.14
CA GLY A 258 4.43 15.16 -6.38
C GLY A 258 5.31 15.87 -5.35
N SER A 259 5.21 15.50 -4.06
CA SER A 259 6.06 16.04 -2.99
C SER A 259 7.53 15.67 -3.16
N VAL A 260 7.84 14.45 -3.63
CA VAL A 260 9.22 14.05 -3.95
C VAL A 260 9.82 15.01 -4.97
N TRP A 261 9.18 15.16 -6.11
CA TRP A 261 9.73 15.96 -7.21
C TRP A 261 9.72 17.46 -6.91
N GLN A 262 8.71 17.95 -6.18
CA GLN A 262 8.67 19.34 -5.71
C GLN A 262 9.86 19.65 -4.79
N ARG A 263 10.19 18.80 -3.83
CA ARG A 263 11.34 18.97 -2.94
C ARG A 263 12.67 18.93 -3.68
N LEU A 264 12.73 18.21 -4.79
CA LEU A 264 13.91 18.14 -5.66
C LEU A 264 14.03 19.33 -6.63
N GLY A 265 13.03 20.23 -6.68
CA GLY A 265 13.07 21.47 -7.44
C GLY A 265 12.08 21.58 -8.60
N ALA A 266 11.21 20.61 -8.83
CA ALA A 266 10.17 20.69 -9.85
C ALA A 266 9.05 21.68 -9.47
N ASP A 267 8.53 22.43 -10.44
CA ASP A 267 7.26 23.15 -10.28
C ASP A 267 6.09 22.17 -10.47
N VAL A 268 5.45 21.79 -9.37
CA VAL A 268 4.43 20.73 -9.36
C VAL A 268 3.03 21.31 -9.22
N THR A 269 2.14 20.91 -10.13
CA THR A 269 0.70 21.22 -10.08
C THR A 269 -0.12 19.96 -10.14
N ALA A 270 -0.90 19.66 -9.10
CA ALA A 270 -1.90 18.59 -9.14
C ALA A 270 -3.26 19.12 -9.59
N VAL A 271 -3.87 18.39 -10.52
CA VAL A 271 -5.23 18.62 -11.00
C VAL A 271 -6.12 17.53 -10.39
N GLU A 272 -7.08 17.96 -9.57
CA GLU A 272 -7.96 17.05 -8.83
C GLU A 272 -9.42 17.33 -9.16
N PHE A 273 -10.14 16.26 -9.50
CA PHE A 273 -11.57 16.32 -9.81
C PHE A 273 -12.40 16.67 -8.57
N LEU A 274 -12.00 16.14 -7.42
CA LEU A 274 -12.65 16.41 -6.14
C LEU A 274 -12.28 17.81 -5.61
N GLY A 275 -13.06 18.29 -4.65
CA GLY A 275 -12.81 19.58 -3.99
C GLY A 275 -11.77 19.52 -2.86
N HIS A 276 -11.06 18.40 -2.70
CA HIS A 276 -10.16 18.18 -1.56
C HIS A 276 -8.94 17.31 -1.95
N VAL A 277 -7.92 17.30 -1.08
CA VAL A 277 -6.65 16.60 -1.26
C VAL A 277 -6.58 15.39 -0.31
N GLY A 278 -5.87 14.34 -0.69
CA GLY A 278 -5.64 13.14 0.13
C GLY A 278 -6.47 11.93 -0.26
N GLY A 279 -7.46 12.12 -1.16
CA GLY A 279 -8.30 11.03 -1.68
C GLY A 279 -9.53 10.75 -0.84
N ILE A 280 -10.15 9.59 -1.09
CA ILE A 280 -11.41 9.19 -0.44
C ILE A 280 -11.12 8.67 0.97
N GLY A 281 -11.97 9.06 1.93
CA GLY A 281 -11.92 8.59 3.32
C GLY A 281 -11.09 9.45 4.28
N ILE A 282 -10.38 10.46 3.77
CA ILE A 282 -9.75 11.46 4.63
C ILE A 282 -10.81 12.42 5.21
N ASP A 283 -10.67 12.78 6.47
CA ASP A 283 -11.47 13.81 7.11
C ASP A 283 -11.26 15.18 6.45
N MET A 284 -12.31 15.97 6.27
CA MET A 284 -12.25 17.22 5.51
C MET A 284 -11.46 18.33 6.22
N GLU A 285 -11.44 18.40 7.53
CA GLU A 285 -10.59 19.33 8.26
C GLU A 285 -9.10 18.97 8.09
N ILE A 286 -8.79 17.69 8.21
CA ILE A 286 -7.43 17.18 7.97
C ILE A 286 -7.01 17.45 6.52
N SER A 287 -7.84 17.14 5.54
CA SER A 287 -7.57 17.40 4.13
C SER A 287 -7.27 18.88 3.86
N LYS A 288 -8.06 19.80 4.42
CA LYS A 288 -7.89 21.25 4.26
C LYS A 288 -6.58 21.75 4.88
N ASN A 289 -6.22 21.25 6.06
CA ASN A 289 -4.95 21.60 6.71
C ASN A 289 -3.77 21.01 5.94
N PHE A 290 -3.87 19.77 5.50
CA PHE A 290 -2.89 19.09 4.66
C PHE A 290 -2.62 19.85 3.37
N GLN A 291 -3.66 20.21 2.63
CA GLN A 291 -3.55 21.06 1.43
C GLN A 291 -2.80 22.35 1.72
N ARG A 292 -3.16 23.05 2.80
CA ARG A 292 -2.52 24.33 3.19
C ARG A 292 -1.03 24.15 3.47
N ILE A 293 -0.64 23.07 4.11
CA ILE A 293 0.76 22.77 4.41
C ILE A 293 1.54 22.50 3.12
N LEU A 294 1.02 21.63 2.25
CA LEU A 294 1.67 21.34 0.98
C LEU A 294 1.79 22.56 0.08
N GLN A 295 0.78 23.45 0.07
CA GLN A 295 0.84 24.72 -0.65
C GLN A 295 1.95 25.64 -0.11
N LYS A 296 2.14 25.71 1.21
CA LYS A 296 3.25 26.46 1.81
C LYS A 296 4.63 25.91 1.43
N GLN A 297 4.71 24.60 1.15
CA GLN A 297 5.91 23.96 0.64
C GLN A 297 6.15 24.21 -0.85
N GLY A 298 5.19 24.79 -1.56
CA GLY A 298 5.29 25.11 -2.99
C GLY A 298 4.50 24.18 -3.92
N PHE A 299 3.76 23.21 -3.39
CA PHE A 299 2.92 22.33 -4.18
C PHE A 299 1.62 23.06 -4.59
N LYS A 300 1.30 23.08 -5.88
CA LYS A 300 0.11 23.78 -6.42
C LYS A 300 -1.03 22.81 -6.66
N PHE A 301 -2.27 23.24 -6.38
CA PHE A 301 -3.47 22.44 -6.59
C PHE A 301 -4.50 23.18 -7.43
N LYS A 302 -5.08 22.49 -8.42
CA LYS A 302 -6.30 22.88 -9.14
C LYS A 302 -7.39 21.85 -8.74
N LEU A 303 -8.15 22.18 -7.70
CA LEU A 303 -9.27 21.35 -7.22
C LEU A 303 -10.54 21.64 -8.03
N ASN A 304 -11.56 20.75 -7.91
CA ASN A 304 -12.79 20.82 -8.70
C ASN A 304 -12.50 20.99 -10.21
N THR A 305 -11.45 20.32 -10.69
CA THR A 305 -10.95 20.49 -12.05
C THR A 305 -10.73 19.09 -12.67
N LYS A 306 -11.28 18.88 -13.85
CA LYS A 306 -11.08 17.64 -14.60
C LYS A 306 -10.08 17.86 -15.73
N VAL A 307 -9.25 16.85 -15.98
CA VAL A 307 -8.43 16.75 -17.18
C VAL A 307 -9.32 16.21 -18.29
N THR A 308 -9.27 16.83 -19.47
CA THR A 308 -10.03 16.41 -20.65
C THR A 308 -9.14 15.77 -21.71
N GLY A 309 -7.83 15.91 -21.62
CA GLY A 309 -6.88 15.28 -22.51
C GLY A 309 -5.45 15.76 -22.31
N ALA A 310 -4.50 15.11 -22.97
CA ALA A 310 -3.11 15.54 -23.02
C ALA A 310 -2.53 15.28 -24.41
N THR A 311 -1.72 16.22 -24.91
CA THR A 311 -1.11 16.14 -26.23
C THR A 311 0.37 16.42 -26.15
N LYS A 312 1.22 15.50 -26.63
CA LYS A 312 2.65 15.74 -26.79
C LYS A 312 2.90 16.69 -27.96
N LYS A 313 3.76 17.66 -27.73
CA LYS A 313 4.20 18.64 -28.73
C LYS A 313 5.51 18.21 -29.38
N SER A 314 5.83 18.82 -30.51
CA SER A 314 7.08 18.59 -31.25
C SER A 314 8.34 19.00 -30.45
N ASP A 315 8.20 19.91 -29.49
CA ASP A 315 9.28 20.35 -28.58
C ASP A 315 9.49 19.42 -27.38
N GLY A 316 8.72 18.31 -27.28
CA GLY A 316 8.79 17.35 -26.20
C GLY A 316 7.98 17.73 -24.95
N LYS A 317 7.37 18.92 -24.92
CA LYS A 317 6.44 19.31 -23.86
C LYS A 317 5.08 18.64 -24.05
N ILE A 318 4.29 18.67 -23.00
CA ILE A 318 2.93 18.09 -22.97
C ILE A 318 1.96 19.21 -22.63
N ASP A 319 0.98 19.43 -23.48
CA ASP A 319 -0.15 20.32 -23.20
C ASP A 319 -1.29 19.49 -22.59
N VAL A 320 -1.62 19.79 -21.34
CA VAL A 320 -2.69 19.14 -20.58
C VAL A 320 -3.92 20.04 -20.58
N SER A 321 -4.99 19.59 -21.21
CA SER A 321 -6.26 20.32 -21.26
C SER A 321 -7.06 20.05 -20.01
N VAL A 322 -7.52 21.11 -19.35
CA VAL A 322 -8.29 21.06 -18.10
C VAL A 322 -9.50 21.97 -18.17
N GLU A 323 -10.54 21.63 -17.44
CA GLU A 323 -11.71 22.49 -17.25
C GLU A 323 -12.32 22.27 -15.85
N ALA A 324 -13.15 23.20 -15.38
CA ALA A 324 -13.85 23.01 -14.13
C ALA A 324 -14.66 21.69 -14.13
N ALA A 325 -14.72 20.98 -13.02
CA ALA A 325 -15.49 19.72 -12.91
C ALA A 325 -16.97 19.90 -13.29
N SER A 326 -17.53 21.09 -12.99
CA SER A 326 -18.89 21.50 -13.38
C SER A 326 -19.05 21.89 -14.85
N GLY A 327 -17.98 21.84 -15.64
CA GLY A 327 -17.91 22.35 -17.02
C GLY A 327 -17.52 23.81 -17.07
N GLY A 328 -17.10 24.29 -18.25
CA GLY A 328 -16.72 25.70 -18.44
C GLY A 328 -15.64 25.88 -19.49
N LYS A 329 -14.90 26.99 -19.41
CA LYS A 329 -13.83 27.31 -20.34
C LYS A 329 -12.63 26.39 -20.10
N ALA A 330 -12.18 25.74 -21.17
CA ALA A 330 -10.97 24.93 -21.13
C ALA A 330 -9.72 25.81 -20.95
N GLU A 331 -8.78 25.34 -20.15
CA GLU A 331 -7.44 25.87 -19.95
C GLU A 331 -6.41 24.83 -20.39
N VAL A 332 -5.18 25.28 -20.70
CA VAL A 332 -4.07 24.40 -21.02
C VAL A 332 -2.93 24.62 -20.03
N ILE A 333 -2.40 23.56 -19.47
CA ILE A 333 -1.22 23.56 -18.62
C ILE A 333 -0.11 22.82 -19.37
N THR A 334 0.99 23.52 -19.69
CA THR A 334 2.14 22.90 -20.36
C THR A 334 3.14 22.40 -19.32
N CYS A 335 3.61 21.15 -19.46
CA CYS A 335 4.58 20.51 -18.57
C CYS A 335 5.62 19.67 -19.33
N ASP A 336 6.66 19.26 -18.61
CA ASP A 336 7.70 18.34 -19.12
C ASP A 336 7.32 16.89 -18.87
N VAL A 337 6.68 16.64 -17.74
CA VAL A 337 6.23 15.29 -17.32
C VAL A 337 4.79 15.39 -16.85
N LEU A 338 3.99 14.44 -17.28
CA LEU A 338 2.61 14.24 -16.84
C LEU A 338 2.52 12.94 -16.05
N LEU A 339 2.16 13.02 -14.76
CA LEU A 339 1.94 11.86 -13.90
C LEU A 339 0.45 11.54 -13.82
N VAL A 340 0.07 10.35 -14.23
CA VAL A 340 -1.31 9.84 -14.17
C VAL A 340 -1.50 9.02 -12.89
N CYS A 341 -2.27 9.55 -11.93
CA CYS A 341 -2.50 8.97 -10.60
C CYS A 341 -3.98 8.96 -10.21
N ILE A 342 -4.85 8.47 -11.08
CA ILE A 342 -6.31 8.43 -10.89
C ILE A 342 -6.83 7.18 -10.16
N GLY A 343 -5.94 6.45 -9.52
CA GLY A 343 -6.24 5.23 -8.76
C GLY A 343 -5.71 3.96 -9.41
N ARG A 344 -6.12 2.85 -8.84
CA ARG A 344 -5.72 1.50 -9.25
C ARG A 344 -6.95 0.64 -9.48
N ARG A 345 -6.83 -0.39 -10.30
CA ARG A 345 -7.88 -1.37 -10.56
C ARG A 345 -7.37 -2.79 -10.29
N PRO A 346 -8.24 -3.73 -9.88
CA PRO A 346 -7.86 -5.12 -9.65
C PRO A 346 -7.24 -5.76 -10.89
N PHE A 347 -6.22 -6.60 -10.68
CA PHE A 347 -5.63 -7.39 -11.77
C PHE A 347 -6.27 -8.79 -11.77
N THR A 348 -7.33 -8.95 -12.55
CA THR A 348 -8.14 -10.18 -12.64
C THR A 348 -8.17 -10.81 -14.03
N GLN A 349 -7.44 -10.22 -14.99
CA GLN A 349 -7.46 -10.66 -16.40
C GLN A 349 -6.69 -11.97 -16.60
N ASN A 350 -7.20 -12.83 -17.47
CA ASN A 350 -6.58 -14.07 -17.91
C ASN A 350 -6.29 -15.10 -16.79
N LEU A 351 -6.97 -14.99 -15.66
CA LEU A 351 -6.77 -15.91 -14.51
C LEU A 351 -7.55 -17.22 -14.65
N GLY A 352 -8.44 -17.36 -15.64
CA GLY A 352 -9.31 -18.54 -15.78
C GLY A 352 -10.58 -18.48 -14.93
N LEU A 353 -11.02 -17.27 -14.54
CA LEU A 353 -12.19 -17.09 -13.67
C LEU A 353 -13.49 -17.36 -14.41
N GLU A 354 -13.59 -16.94 -15.67
CA GLU A 354 -14.79 -17.12 -16.51
C GLU A 354 -15.08 -18.60 -16.77
N GLU A 355 -14.04 -19.39 -17.06
CA GLU A 355 -14.15 -20.83 -17.31
C GLU A 355 -14.64 -21.59 -16.07
N LEU A 356 -14.40 -21.04 -14.89
CA LEU A 356 -14.89 -21.52 -13.61
C LEU A 356 -16.23 -20.90 -13.21
N GLY A 357 -16.74 -20.00 -14.03
CA GLY A 357 -17.96 -19.24 -13.81
C GLY A 357 -17.86 -18.24 -12.66
N ILE A 358 -16.67 -17.82 -12.21
CA ILE A 358 -16.49 -16.77 -11.21
C ILE A 358 -16.71 -15.42 -11.87
N GLU A 359 -17.82 -14.78 -11.55
CA GLU A 359 -18.18 -13.44 -12.03
C GLU A 359 -17.53 -12.37 -11.18
N LEU A 360 -17.03 -11.31 -11.82
CA LEU A 360 -16.47 -10.15 -11.15
C LEU A 360 -17.59 -9.15 -10.76
N ASP A 361 -17.35 -8.37 -9.73
CA ASP A 361 -18.24 -7.27 -9.38
C ASP A 361 -18.11 -6.10 -10.40
N PRO A 362 -18.98 -5.07 -10.34
CA PRO A 362 -18.92 -3.92 -11.26
C PRO A 362 -17.60 -3.13 -11.21
N LYS A 363 -16.78 -3.30 -10.17
CA LYS A 363 -15.44 -2.70 -10.04
C LYS A 363 -14.32 -3.63 -10.51
N GLY A 364 -14.65 -4.80 -11.07
CA GLY A 364 -13.70 -5.79 -11.54
C GLY A 364 -13.05 -6.62 -10.44
N ARG A 365 -13.62 -6.66 -9.22
CA ARG A 365 -13.10 -7.40 -8.07
C ARG A 365 -13.70 -8.80 -8.02
N ILE A 366 -12.99 -9.73 -7.40
CA ILE A 366 -13.46 -11.10 -7.14
C ILE A 366 -14.34 -11.08 -5.88
N PRO A 367 -15.65 -11.43 -5.98
CA PRO A 367 -16.49 -11.56 -4.80
C PRO A 367 -16.04 -12.74 -3.93
N VAL A 368 -15.91 -12.48 -2.62
CA VAL A 368 -15.55 -13.49 -1.62
C VAL A 368 -16.47 -13.37 -0.40
N ASN A 369 -16.62 -14.46 0.33
CA ASN A 369 -17.30 -14.47 1.62
C ASN A 369 -16.34 -14.00 2.74
N THR A 370 -16.80 -14.00 3.98
CA THR A 370 -16.01 -13.61 5.17
C THR A 370 -14.80 -14.51 5.42
N ARG A 371 -14.69 -15.67 4.76
CA ARG A 371 -13.55 -16.58 4.81
C ARG A 371 -12.62 -16.44 3.59
N PHE A 372 -12.76 -15.38 2.82
CA PHE A 372 -12.04 -15.11 1.56
C PHE A 372 -12.28 -16.17 0.46
N GLN A 373 -13.31 -17.00 0.59
CA GLN A 373 -13.66 -18.01 -0.41
C GLN A 373 -14.49 -17.36 -1.53
N THR A 374 -14.18 -17.70 -2.75
CA THR A 374 -15.04 -17.45 -3.91
C THR A 374 -16.26 -18.38 -3.84
N LYS A 375 -17.12 -18.37 -4.84
CA LYS A 375 -18.19 -19.36 -4.96
C LYS A 375 -17.70 -20.82 -5.11
N ILE A 376 -16.40 -21.02 -5.36
CA ILE A 376 -15.75 -22.33 -5.39
C ILE A 376 -14.98 -22.51 -4.09
N PRO A 377 -15.35 -23.48 -3.24
CA PRO A 377 -14.91 -23.54 -1.85
C PRO A 377 -13.40 -23.64 -1.62
N ASN A 378 -12.63 -24.15 -2.58
CA ASN A 378 -11.17 -24.27 -2.51
C ASN A 378 -10.41 -23.20 -3.32
N ILE A 379 -11.12 -22.18 -3.81
CA ILE A 379 -10.52 -21.02 -4.49
C ILE A 379 -10.80 -19.79 -3.65
N PHE A 380 -9.73 -19.12 -3.23
CA PHE A 380 -9.71 -17.96 -2.37
C PHE A 380 -9.14 -16.76 -3.09
N ALA A 381 -9.47 -15.56 -2.62
CA ALA A 381 -8.86 -14.33 -3.14
C ALA A 381 -8.65 -13.32 -2.01
N ILE A 382 -7.54 -12.56 -2.07
CA ILE A 382 -7.13 -11.57 -1.06
C ILE A 382 -6.46 -10.35 -1.72
N GLY A 383 -6.28 -9.30 -0.95
CA GLY A 383 -5.58 -8.08 -1.33
C GLY A 383 -6.40 -7.20 -2.26
N ASP A 384 -5.73 -6.58 -3.23
CA ASP A 384 -6.36 -5.58 -4.09
C ASP A 384 -7.40 -6.15 -5.08
N VAL A 385 -7.45 -7.46 -5.25
CA VAL A 385 -8.44 -8.12 -6.14
C VAL A 385 -9.79 -8.32 -5.48
N VAL A 386 -9.93 -8.10 -4.17
CA VAL A 386 -11.19 -8.20 -3.41
C VAL A 386 -11.67 -6.83 -2.93
N ALA A 387 -12.82 -6.78 -2.30
CA ALA A 387 -13.37 -5.55 -1.70
C ALA A 387 -12.49 -5.04 -0.55
N GLY A 388 -12.58 -3.74 -0.27
CA GLY A 388 -11.80 -3.05 0.75
C GLY A 388 -10.74 -2.11 0.18
N PRO A 389 -9.96 -1.43 1.02
CA PRO A 389 -8.90 -0.53 0.59
C PRO A 389 -7.73 -1.30 -0.04
N MET A 390 -7.10 -0.71 -1.06
CA MET A 390 -5.92 -1.29 -1.72
C MET A 390 -4.66 -0.92 -0.94
N LEU A 391 -4.39 -1.63 0.16
CA LEU A 391 -3.30 -1.39 1.10
C LEU A 391 -2.48 -2.67 1.32
N ALA A 392 -1.15 -2.51 1.37
CA ALA A 392 -0.23 -3.63 1.51
C ALA A 392 -0.44 -4.40 2.83
N HIS A 393 -0.55 -3.68 3.96
CA HIS A 393 -0.78 -4.29 5.28
C HIS A 393 -2.14 -4.97 5.40
N LYS A 394 -3.21 -4.43 4.79
CA LYS A 394 -4.50 -5.12 4.68
C LYS A 394 -4.34 -6.45 3.94
N ALA A 395 -3.62 -6.47 2.82
CA ALA A 395 -3.39 -7.69 2.06
C ALA A 395 -2.55 -8.73 2.83
N GLU A 396 -1.58 -8.28 3.64
CA GLU A 396 -0.77 -9.13 4.51
C GLU A 396 -1.63 -9.81 5.59
N ASP A 397 -2.46 -9.05 6.29
CA ASP A 397 -3.37 -9.57 7.30
C ASP A 397 -4.41 -10.53 6.69
N GLU A 398 -5.02 -10.17 5.56
CA GLU A 398 -5.90 -11.06 4.82
C GLU A 398 -5.20 -12.38 4.44
N GLY A 399 -3.91 -12.30 4.05
CA GLY A 399 -3.10 -13.46 3.72
C GLY A 399 -2.92 -14.41 4.90
N ILE A 400 -2.60 -13.89 6.07
CA ILE A 400 -2.45 -14.65 7.31
C ILE A 400 -3.78 -15.30 7.70
N ILE A 401 -4.84 -14.48 7.81
CA ILE A 401 -6.16 -14.89 8.27
C ILE A 401 -6.78 -15.92 7.32
N CYS A 402 -6.65 -15.72 6.01
CA CYS A 402 -7.15 -16.65 5.00
C CYS A 402 -6.50 -18.03 5.11
N VAL A 403 -5.18 -18.07 5.26
CA VAL A 403 -4.42 -19.34 5.38
C VAL A 403 -4.68 -20.03 6.71
N GLU A 404 -4.79 -19.28 7.81
CA GLU A 404 -5.23 -19.84 9.11
C GLU A 404 -6.63 -20.42 9.01
N GLY A 405 -7.53 -19.75 8.28
CA GLY A 405 -8.87 -20.26 7.97
C GLY A 405 -8.87 -21.54 7.16
N MET A 406 -7.94 -21.71 6.20
CA MET A 406 -7.75 -22.96 5.46
C MET A 406 -7.32 -24.11 6.40
N ALA A 407 -6.55 -23.80 7.45
CA ALA A 407 -6.12 -24.75 8.48
C ALA A 407 -7.20 -25.02 9.56
N GLY A 408 -8.39 -24.43 9.44
CA GLY A 408 -9.50 -24.61 10.40
C GLY A 408 -9.54 -23.56 11.51
N GLY A 409 -8.70 -22.54 11.47
CA GLY A 409 -8.68 -21.42 12.42
C GLY A 409 -9.85 -20.44 12.24
N ALA A 410 -9.96 -19.51 13.20
CA ALA A 410 -10.91 -18.41 13.13
C ALA A 410 -10.51 -17.43 12.01
N VAL A 411 -11.52 -16.84 11.37
CA VAL A 411 -11.32 -15.84 10.33
C VAL A 411 -12.08 -14.58 10.73
N HIS A 412 -11.35 -13.50 11.00
CA HIS A 412 -11.94 -12.22 11.34
C HIS A 412 -10.99 -11.07 10.92
N ILE A 413 -11.54 -10.08 10.25
CA ILE A 413 -10.88 -8.81 9.98
C ILE A 413 -11.93 -7.70 10.08
N ASP A 414 -11.63 -6.66 10.85
CA ASP A 414 -12.43 -5.43 10.87
C ASP A 414 -11.76 -4.38 9.97
N TYR A 415 -12.37 -4.11 8.83
CA TYR A 415 -11.85 -3.14 7.88
C TYR A 415 -11.89 -1.69 8.39
N ASN A 416 -12.71 -1.37 9.41
CA ASN A 416 -12.69 -0.06 10.05
C ASN A 416 -11.43 0.14 10.90
N CYS A 417 -10.77 -0.94 11.30
CA CYS A 417 -9.51 -0.90 12.05
C CYS A 417 -8.26 -0.91 11.16
N VAL A 418 -8.41 -0.93 9.83
CA VAL A 418 -7.29 -0.87 8.90
C VAL A 418 -6.83 0.57 8.72
N PRO A 419 -5.61 0.95 9.17
CA PRO A 419 -5.14 2.32 9.11
C PRO A 419 -4.74 2.72 7.68
N SER A 420 -4.88 4.01 7.39
CA SER A 420 -4.36 4.63 6.16
C SER A 420 -3.30 5.66 6.51
N VAL A 421 -2.24 5.76 5.70
CA VAL A 421 -1.14 6.71 5.92
C VAL A 421 -0.71 7.32 4.58
N ILE A 422 -0.48 8.63 4.58
CA ILE A 422 0.19 9.37 3.50
C ILE A 422 1.56 9.79 4.03
N TYR A 423 2.61 9.30 3.43
CA TYR A 423 4.00 9.46 3.91
C TYR A 423 4.67 10.75 3.39
N THR A 424 3.92 11.83 3.30
CA THR A 424 4.46 13.17 3.05
C THR A 424 5.12 13.74 4.31
N HIS A 425 5.58 14.98 4.27
CA HIS A 425 6.03 15.69 5.47
C HIS A 425 5.19 16.98 5.63
N PRO A 426 4.39 17.07 6.72
CA PRO A 426 4.10 16.02 7.72
C PRO A 426 3.36 14.82 7.13
N GLU A 427 3.43 13.69 7.81
CA GLU A 427 2.58 12.53 7.52
C GLU A 427 1.13 12.81 7.91
N VAL A 428 0.21 12.17 7.19
CA VAL A 428 -1.21 12.16 7.52
C VAL A 428 -1.64 10.71 7.71
N ALA A 429 -2.26 10.42 8.84
CA ALA A 429 -2.74 9.07 9.15
C ALA A 429 -4.16 9.12 9.70
N TRP A 430 -4.95 8.10 9.37
CA TRP A 430 -6.29 7.95 9.93
C TRP A 430 -6.68 6.48 10.02
N VAL A 431 -7.66 6.18 10.86
CA VAL A 431 -8.29 4.87 11.01
C VAL A 431 -9.75 5.08 11.35
N GLY A 432 -10.61 4.18 10.89
CA GLY A 432 -12.05 4.29 11.09
C GLY A 432 -12.72 5.25 10.12
N LYS A 433 -13.81 5.88 10.57
CA LYS A 433 -14.69 6.75 9.78
C LYS A 433 -14.36 8.22 10.00
N SER A 434 -14.54 9.03 8.96
CA SER A 434 -14.46 10.49 9.08
C SER A 434 -15.68 11.09 9.78
N GLU A 435 -15.58 12.34 10.22
CA GLU A 435 -16.69 13.06 10.83
C GLU A 435 -17.90 13.12 9.88
N GLU A 436 -17.67 13.34 8.59
CA GLU A 436 -18.72 13.40 7.57
C GLU A 436 -19.48 12.08 7.48
N GLN A 437 -18.74 10.95 7.42
CA GLN A 437 -19.34 9.62 7.40
C GLN A 437 -20.15 9.32 8.67
N LEU A 438 -19.61 9.70 9.83
CA LEU A 438 -20.31 9.52 11.11
C LEU A 438 -21.56 10.39 11.20
N LYS A 439 -21.56 11.61 10.64
CA LYS A 439 -22.74 12.46 10.57
C LYS A 439 -23.83 11.86 9.66
N GLU A 440 -23.45 11.32 8.50
CA GLU A 440 -24.36 10.63 7.59
C GLU A 440 -24.99 9.39 8.25
N GLU A 441 -24.27 8.69 9.10
CA GLU A 441 -24.73 7.51 9.83
C GLU A 441 -25.53 7.86 11.11
N GLY A 442 -25.71 9.14 11.43
CA GLY A 442 -26.45 9.59 12.62
C GLY A 442 -25.72 9.33 13.94
N ALA A 443 -24.40 9.14 13.90
CA ALA A 443 -23.58 8.84 15.09
C ALA A 443 -23.66 9.95 16.16
N GLY A 444 -23.95 11.20 15.79
CA GLY A 444 -24.11 12.31 16.72
C GLY A 444 -25.22 12.09 17.74
N GLU A 445 -26.31 11.44 17.36
CA GLU A 445 -27.41 11.09 18.27
C GLU A 445 -26.99 9.95 19.24
N MET A 446 -26.24 8.98 18.77
CA MET A 446 -25.78 7.83 19.58
C MET A 446 -24.65 8.17 20.55
N VAL A 447 -23.78 9.13 20.21
CA VAL A 447 -22.66 9.55 21.07
C VAL A 447 -23.13 10.13 22.40
N ASN A 448 -24.26 10.81 22.41
CA ASN A 448 -24.84 11.38 23.66
C ASN A 448 -25.27 10.29 24.65
N GLU A 449 -25.83 9.18 24.17
CA GLU A 449 -26.17 8.01 24.97
C GLU A 449 -24.89 7.35 25.54
N ALA A 450 -23.85 7.19 24.70
CA ALA A 450 -22.56 6.65 25.12
C ALA A 450 -21.89 7.55 26.17
N ALA A 451 -21.89 8.87 25.96
CA ALA A 451 -21.33 9.84 26.90
C ALA A 451 -22.04 9.81 28.26
N LEU A 452 -23.36 9.72 28.23
CA LEU A 452 -24.15 9.59 29.45
C LEU A 452 -23.83 8.29 30.20
N ALA A 453 -23.75 7.18 29.49
CA ALA A 453 -23.39 5.89 30.08
C ALA A 453 -22.00 5.93 30.74
N LEU A 454 -21.00 6.50 30.05
CA LEU A 454 -19.64 6.67 30.58
C LEU A 454 -19.57 7.58 31.80
N GLU A 455 -20.33 8.70 31.82
CA GLU A 455 -20.37 9.63 32.94
C GLU A 455 -20.91 8.97 34.21
N TYR A 456 -21.83 8.02 34.05
CA TYR A 456 -22.35 7.22 35.17
C TYR A 456 -21.51 5.95 35.46
N GLY A 457 -20.37 5.77 34.80
CA GLY A 457 -19.45 4.67 35.05
C GLY A 457 -19.95 3.32 34.52
N ALA A 458 -20.82 3.31 33.51
CA ALA A 458 -21.31 2.08 32.91
C ALA A 458 -20.17 1.33 32.18
N SER A 459 -20.15 0.01 32.37
CA SER A 459 -19.33 -0.90 31.57
C SER A 459 -20.04 -1.29 30.27
N CYS A 460 -19.30 -1.91 29.33
CA CYS A 460 -19.91 -2.50 28.14
C CYS A 460 -20.98 -3.54 28.49
N GLU A 461 -20.79 -4.31 29.59
CA GLU A 461 -21.78 -5.28 30.05
C GLU A 461 -23.06 -4.62 30.52
N ASP A 462 -22.97 -3.48 31.21
CA ASP A 462 -24.14 -2.72 31.68
C ASP A 462 -24.96 -2.25 30.49
N VAL A 463 -24.34 -1.60 29.48
CA VAL A 463 -25.01 -1.15 28.26
C VAL A 463 -25.63 -2.31 27.48
N ALA A 464 -24.90 -3.42 27.35
CA ALA A 464 -25.38 -4.63 26.66
C ALA A 464 -26.66 -5.20 27.27
N ARG A 465 -26.86 -5.05 28.60
CA ARG A 465 -28.02 -5.57 29.33
C ARG A 465 -29.23 -4.61 29.35
N VAL A 466 -29.04 -3.35 28.93
CA VAL A 466 -30.13 -2.39 28.81
C VAL A 466 -31.00 -2.73 27.61
N CYS A 467 -32.36 -2.70 27.82
CA CYS A 467 -33.30 -2.86 26.72
C CYS A 467 -33.34 -1.63 25.84
N HIS A 468 -33.00 -1.79 24.57
CA HIS A 468 -33.09 -0.74 23.56
C HIS A 468 -34.37 -0.90 22.71
N ALA A 469 -34.93 0.22 22.30
CA ALA A 469 -36.18 0.20 21.51
C ALA A 469 -35.86 -0.31 20.07
N HIS A 470 -36.75 -1.15 19.54
CA HIS A 470 -36.66 -1.68 18.17
C HIS A 470 -37.79 -1.09 17.29
N PRO A 471 -37.49 -0.64 16.03
CA PRO A 471 -36.15 -0.49 15.42
C PRO A 471 -35.57 0.91 15.70
N THR A 472 -34.36 0.99 16.22
CA THR A 472 -33.65 2.25 16.45
C THR A 472 -32.14 2.13 16.16
N LEU A 473 -31.46 3.26 15.89
CA LEU A 473 -30.02 3.31 15.74
C LEU A 473 -29.28 2.96 17.05
N SER A 474 -29.86 3.22 18.20
CA SER A 474 -29.30 2.87 19.51
C SER A 474 -29.10 1.36 19.70
N GLU A 475 -29.85 0.51 18.97
CA GLU A 475 -29.59 -0.94 18.98
C GLU A 475 -28.20 -1.30 18.49
N ALA A 476 -27.64 -0.54 17.53
CA ALA A 476 -26.26 -0.75 17.07
C ALA A 476 -25.25 -0.53 18.20
N PHE A 477 -25.48 0.46 19.07
CA PHE A 477 -24.66 0.70 20.26
C PHE A 477 -24.75 -0.47 21.25
N ARG A 478 -25.96 -0.99 21.51
CA ARG A 478 -26.16 -2.19 22.34
C ARG A 478 -25.47 -3.41 21.76
N GLU A 479 -25.62 -3.67 20.45
CA GLU A 479 -24.99 -4.81 19.77
C GLU A 479 -23.47 -4.75 19.81
N ALA A 480 -22.87 -3.57 19.64
CA ALA A 480 -21.44 -3.37 19.81
C ALA A 480 -20.96 -3.71 21.23
N ASN A 481 -21.72 -3.30 22.25
CA ASN A 481 -21.42 -3.62 23.65
C ASN A 481 -21.66 -5.11 23.98
N LEU A 482 -22.64 -5.76 23.36
CA LEU A 482 -22.83 -7.22 23.44
C LEU A 482 -21.63 -7.96 22.83
N ALA A 483 -21.15 -7.54 21.67
CA ALA A 483 -19.97 -8.13 21.03
C ALA A 483 -18.72 -7.95 21.90
N ALA A 484 -18.52 -6.75 22.46
CA ALA A 484 -17.38 -6.45 23.33
C ALA A 484 -17.40 -7.24 24.65
N SER A 485 -18.57 -7.43 25.26
CA SER A 485 -18.71 -8.09 26.56
C SER A 485 -18.79 -9.62 26.47
N PHE A 486 -19.45 -10.13 25.43
CA PHE A 486 -19.80 -11.56 25.31
C PHE A 486 -19.24 -12.22 24.03
N GLY A 487 -18.47 -11.49 23.25
CA GLY A 487 -17.78 -11.99 22.05
C GLY A 487 -18.63 -12.16 20.80
N LYS A 488 -19.96 -11.89 20.86
CA LYS A 488 -20.86 -11.97 19.70
C LYS A 488 -22.05 -11.02 19.85
N PRO A 489 -22.43 -10.30 18.78
CA PRO A 489 -23.71 -9.61 18.72
C PRO A 489 -24.85 -10.62 18.63
N ILE A 490 -26.10 -10.21 18.90
CA ILE A 490 -27.27 -11.08 18.84
C ILE A 490 -28.02 -10.93 17.51
N ASN A 491 -28.06 -9.74 16.94
CA ASN A 491 -28.91 -9.40 15.79
C ASN A 491 -28.14 -9.07 14.50
N PHE A 492 -26.80 -8.99 14.51
CA PHE A 492 -26.00 -8.63 13.35
C PHE A 492 -24.80 -9.55 13.14
#